data_eecab98427528c515ce513b4a62d8fca
#
_entry.id   eecab98427528c515ce513b4a62d8fca
#
_cell.length_a   1.000
_cell.length_b   1.000
_cell.length_c   1.000
_cell.angle_alpha   90.00
_cell.angle_beta   90.00
_cell.angle_gamma   90.00
#
_symmetry.space_group_name_H-M   'P 1'
#
loop_
_entity.id
_entity.type
_entity.pdbx_description
1 polymer ?
#
loop_
_entity_poly.entity_id
_entity_poly.type
_entity_poly.pdbx_seq_one_letter_code
_entity_poly.pdbx_strand_id
1 'polypeptide(L)'
;MKRMKNIRLGTLVACMCVLWGCEKPNVNIVMPQEASNRVLFAGEHLKKALEDAGYSSVMLSDTAGMDKDEVCIRLEQAADTAGLKKEGFTISTRGNMTTVTGNDGSGVIYGCRELIDHVGQYKDLKFPAQLTDAPEMVLRGGCVGCLLYTS
;
A
#
# COMPACT_ATOMS: atom_id res chain seq x y z
N MET A 1 11.73 -64.83 12.99
CA MET A 1 10.53 -64.36 12.31
C MET A 1 9.89 -63.24 13.13
N LYS A 2 9.70 -62.02 12.54
CA LYS A 2 9.04 -60.77 12.92
C LYS A 2 9.99 -59.58 13.07
N ARG A 3 10.54 -59.17 11.96
CA ARG A 3 10.89 -57.75 11.70
C ARG A 3 9.82 -57.24 10.73
N MET A 4 9.10 -56.22 11.12
CA MET A 4 8.45 -55.22 10.24
C MET A 4 7.33 -54.56 11.03
N LYS A 5 7.45 -53.26 11.30
CA LYS A 5 6.33 -52.29 11.37
C LYS A 5 6.69 -50.99 12.13
N ASN A 6 7.81 -50.32 11.81
CA ASN A 6 8.04 -49.01 12.40
C ASN A 6 8.43 -47.90 11.37
N ILE A 7 8.15 -48.12 10.07
CA ILE A 7 8.57 -47.14 9.02
C ILE A 7 7.42 -46.22 8.55
N ARG A 8 6.18 -46.41 9.03
CA ARG A 8 5.03 -45.65 8.52
C ARG A 8 4.56 -44.49 9.38
N LEU A 9 5.12 -44.27 10.57
CA LEU A 9 4.69 -43.18 11.44
C LEU A 9 5.52 -41.90 11.26
N GLY A 10 6.76 -42.01 10.79
CA GLY A 10 7.64 -40.85 10.59
C GLY A 10 7.32 -40.00 9.35
N THR A 11 6.71 -40.57 8.32
CA THR A 11 6.44 -39.90 7.04
C THR A 11 5.16 -39.05 7.10
N LEU A 12 4.25 -39.31 8.02
CA LEU A 12 2.99 -38.60 8.18
C LEU A 12 3.14 -37.26 8.99
N VAL A 13 4.14 -37.24 9.89
CA VAL A 13 4.42 -36.02 10.69
C VAL A 13 5.19 -34.97 9.90
N ALA A 14 6.03 -35.37 8.94
CA ALA A 14 6.79 -34.45 8.09
C ALA A 14 5.91 -33.68 7.07
N CYS A 15 4.74 -34.24 6.70
CA CYS A 15 3.85 -33.63 5.73
C CYS A 15 2.89 -32.55 6.35
N MET A 16 2.77 -32.52 7.68
CA MET A 16 1.86 -31.61 8.39
C MET A 16 2.47 -30.26 8.72
N CYS A 17 3.78 -30.11 8.59
CA CYS A 17 4.48 -28.84 8.87
C CYS A 17 4.50 -27.84 7.69
N VAL A 18 4.00 -28.22 6.50
CA VAL A 18 4.05 -27.37 5.29
C VAL A 18 2.82 -26.48 5.12
N LEU A 19 1.80 -26.60 5.98
CA LEU A 19 0.54 -25.84 5.85
C LEU A 19 0.41 -24.62 6.77
N TRP A 20 1.44 -24.26 7.53
CA TRP A 20 1.46 -22.95 8.17
C TRP A 20 1.98 -21.93 7.14
N GLY A 21 1.10 -21.61 6.19
CA GLY A 21 1.25 -20.40 5.40
C GLY A 21 1.36 -19.23 6.38
N CYS A 22 2.44 -18.46 6.30
CA CYS A 22 2.60 -17.23 7.04
C CYS A 22 1.43 -16.30 6.64
N GLU A 23 0.39 -16.23 7.47
CA GLU A 23 -0.77 -15.37 7.23
C GLU A 23 -0.26 -13.93 7.25
N LYS A 24 -0.44 -13.22 6.15
CA LYS A 24 -0.02 -11.83 6.06
C LYS A 24 -0.92 -10.96 6.93
N PRO A 25 -0.38 -9.91 7.58
CA PRO A 25 -1.17 -9.05 8.45
C PRO A 25 -2.28 -8.34 7.67
N ASN A 26 -3.37 -8.04 8.35
CA ASN A 26 -4.40 -7.16 7.85
C ASN A 26 -3.88 -5.72 7.78
N VAL A 27 -4.26 -4.99 6.73
CA VAL A 27 -3.87 -3.61 6.52
C VAL A 27 -5.12 -2.73 6.53
N ASN A 28 -5.17 -1.77 7.44
CA ASN A 28 -6.24 -0.80 7.53
C ASN A 28 -5.85 0.47 6.78
N ILE A 29 -6.64 0.85 5.78
CA ILE A 29 -6.47 2.11 5.04
C ILE A 29 -7.45 3.12 5.61
N VAL A 30 -6.92 4.12 6.32
CA VAL A 30 -7.74 5.16 6.94
C VAL A 30 -7.85 6.36 6.02
N MET A 31 -9.10 6.69 5.69
CA MET A 31 -9.47 7.80 4.80
C MET A 31 -9.95 9.00 5.61
N PRO A 32 -9.72 10.25 5.17
CA PRO A 32 -10.37 11.40 5.78
C PRO A 32 -11.90 11.33 5.60
N GLN A 33 -12.65 11.84 6.59
CA GLN A 33 -14.12 11.82 6.56
C GLN A 33 -14.71 12.49 5.33
N GLU A 34 -14.07 13.56 4.85
CA GLU A 34 -14.44 14.29 3.63
C GLU A 34 -13.40 14.05 2.53
N ALA A 35 -13.23 12.78 2.16
CA ALA A 35 -12.28 12.42 1.11
C ALA A 35 -12.75 12.93 -0.26
N SER A 36 -11.89 13.67 -0.96
CA SER A 36 -12.13 14.03 -2.36
C SER A 36 -12.13 12.78 -3.25
N ASN A 37 -12.75 12.85 -4.43
CA ASN A 37 -12.75 11.74 -5.40
C ASN A 37 -11.34 11.25 -5.75
N ARG A 38 -10.33 12.15 -5.72
CA ARG A 38 -8.93 11.79 -5.96
C ARG A 38 -8.35 10.97 -4.82
N VAL A 39 -8.67 11.31 -3.59
CA VAL A 39 -8.22 10.57 -2.40
C VAL A 39 -8.91 9.21 -2.32
N LEU A 40 -10.21 9.13 -2.64
CA LEU A 40 -10.93 7.87 -2.75
C LEU A 40 -10.29 6.95 -3.80
N PHE A 41 -10.03 7.48 -5.00
CA PHE A 41 -9.35 6.76 -6.06
C PHE A 41 -7.97 6.23 -5.61
N ALA A 42 -7.17 7.05 -4.92
CA ALA A 42 -5.87 6.65 -4.41
C ALA A 42 -5.98 5.49 -3.41
N GLY A 43 -6.95 5.57 -2.48
CA GLY A 43 -7.22 4.52 -1.50
C GLY A 43 -7.66 3.19 -2.12
N GLU A 44 -8.56 3.24 -3.11
CA GLU A 44 -9.03 2.05 -3.83
C GLU A 44 -7.90 1.36 -4.60
N HIS A 45 -7.05 2.14 -5.28
CA HIS A 45 -5.89 1.60 -5.99
C HIS A 45 -4.85 0.99 -5.04
N LEU A 46 -4.60 1.63 -3.90
CA LEU A 46 -3.71 1.11 -2.87
C LEU A 46 -4.27 -0.20 -2.29
N LYS A 47 -5.57 -0.24 -1.97
CA LYS A 47 -6.26 -1.43 -1.50
C LYS A 47 -6.07 -2.59 -2.48
N LYS A 48 -6.36 -2.36 -3.76
CA LYS A 48 -6.18 -3.38 -4.80
C LYS A 48 -4.75 -3.89 -4.89
N ALA A 49 -3.76 -3.01 -4.84
CA ALA A 49 -2.35 -3.41 -4.90
C ALA A 49 -1.93 -4.25 -3.68
N LEU A 50 -2.44 -3.95 -2.49
CA LEU A 50 -2.23 -4.75 -1.28
C LEU A 50 -2.87 -6.14 -1.42
N GLU A 51 -4.11 -6.23 -1.93
CA GLU A 51 -4.80 -7.49 -2.18
C GLU A 51 -4.08 -8.33 -3.24
N ASP A 52 -3.62 -7.72 -4.33
CA ASP A 52 -2.81 -8.38 -5.38
C ASP A 52 -1.45 -8.89 -4.83
N ALA A 53 -0.93 -8.24 -3.80
CA ALA A 53 0.26 -8.69 -3.07
C ALA A 53 -0.04 -9.76 -2.00
N GLY A 54 -1.32 -10.11 -1.80
CA GLY A 54 -1.79 -11.15 -0.87
C GLY A 54 -2.02 -10.66 0.56
N TYR A 55 -2.18 -9.35 0.78
CA TYR A 55 -2.62 -8.78 2.06
C TYR A 55 -4.14 -8.69 2.09
N SER A 56 -4.74 -8.88 3.27
CA SER A 56 -6.13 -8.49 3.50
C SER A 56 -6.17 -7.00 3.81
N SER A 57 -7.04 -6.24 3.15
CA SER A 57 -7.11 -4.80 3.38
C SER A 57 -8.54 -4.28 3.50
N VAL A 58 -8.74 -3.34 4.43
CA VAL A 58 -10.03 -2.71 4.72
C VAL A 58 -9.88 -1.19 4.68
N MET A 59 -10.87 -0.51 4.07
CA MET A 59 -10.94 0.96 4.09
C MET A 59 -11.81 1.40 5.25
N LEU A 60 -11.30 2.31 6.07
CA LEU A 60 -11.95 2.85 7.25
C LEU A 60 -12.02 4.38 7.15
N SER A 61 -13.06 4.97 7.74
CA SER A 61 -13.18 6.44 7.87
C SER A 61 -12.63 6.99 9.18
N ASP A 62 -12.28 6.10 10.12
CA ASP A 62 -11.75 6.47 11.43
C ASP A 62 -10.82 5.37 11.97
N THR A 63 -9.94 5.74 12.89
CA THR A 63 -9.05 4.83 13.63
C THR A 63 -9.67 4.32 14.94
N ALA A 64 -10.91 4.70 15.25
CA ALA A 64 -11.59 4.26 16.46
C ALA A 64 -11.78 2.74 16.43
N GLY A 65 -11.21 2.06 17.41
CA GLY A 65 -11.33 0.60 17.57
C GLY A 65 -10.24 -0.23 16.89
N MET A 66 -9.22 0.40 16.31
CA MET A 66 -8.04 -0.32 15.79
C MET A 66 -7.13 -0.77 16.92
N ASP A 67 -6.62 -1.99 16.84
CA ASP A 67 -5.59 -2.48 17.73
C ASP A 67 -4.22 -1.84 17.39
N LYS A 68 -3.40 -1.64 18.43
CA LYS A 68 -2.07 -1.01 18.26
C LYS A 68 -1.09 -1.84 17.42
N ASP A 69 -1.37 -3.13 17.29
CA ASP A 69 -0.54 -4.07 16.55
C ASP A 69 -0.96 -4.22 15.07
N GLU A 70 -2.09 -3.64 14.69
CA GLU A 70 -2.56 -3.65 13.30
C GLU A 70 -1.76 -2.66 12.44
N VAL A 71 -1.51 -3.06 11.19
CA VAL A 71 -0.86 -2.18 10.21
C VAL A 71 -1.88 -1.18 9.69
N CYS A 72 -1.53 0.10 9.76
CA CYS A 72 -2.37 1.21 9.35
C CYS A 72 -1.68 2.07 8.30
N ILE A 73 -2.37 2.35 7.20
CA ILE A 73 -1.97 3.35 6.22
C ILE A 73 -3.01 4.47 6.24
N ARG A 74 -2.62 5.64 6.71
CA ARG A 74 -3.49 6.83 6.79
C ARG A 74 -3.26 7.72 5.59
N LEU A 75 -4.33 8.12 4.92
CA LEU A 75 -4.30 9.08 3.82
C LEU A 75 -4.81 10.43 4.32
N GLU A 76 -4.03 11.47 4.10
CA GLU A 76 -4.35 12.85 4.53
C GLU A 76 -4.14 13.82 3.39
N GLN A 77 -5.07 14.74 3.23
CA GLN A 77 -4.89 15.90 2.38
C GLN A 77 -4.78 17.14 3.28
N ALA A 78 -3.61 17.76 3.31
CA ALA A 78 -3.36 18.96 4.11
C ALA A 78 -2.96 20.07 3.17
N ALA A 79 -3.89 20.99 2.92
CA ALA A 79 -3.59 22.22 2.20
C ALA A 79 -2.56 23.04 3.00
N ASP A 80 -1.57 23.60 2.29
CA ASP A 80 -0.51 24.44 2.88
C ASP A 80 0.33 23.75 3.97
N THR A 81 0.59 22.44 3.85
CA THR A 81 1.62 21.81 4.65
C THR A 81 2.95 22.51 4.36
N ALA A 82 3.49 23.19 5.37
CA ALA A 82 4.66 24.07 5.25
C ALA A 82 5.80 23.38 4.46
N GLY A 83 6.08 23.87 3.26
CA GLY A 83 7.16 23.41 2.40
C GLY A 83 6.81 22.40 1.31
N LEU A 84 5.59 21.85 1.26
CA LEU A 84 5.19 21.00 0.14
C LEU A 84 4.74 21.87 -1.06
N LYS A 85 5.35 21.60 -2.22
CA LYS A 85 4.91 22.19 -3.50
C LYS A 85 3.56 21.62 -3.90
N LYS A 86 2.89 22.25 -4.86
CA LYS A 86 1.71 21.72 -5.52
C LYS A 86 1.96 20.28 -5.98
N GLU A 87 1.00 19.39 -5.76
CA GLU A 87 1.08 17.95 -6.06
C GLU A 87 2.18 17.21 -5.29
N GLY A 88 2.85 17.85 -4.33
CA GLY A 88 3.83 17.22 -3.47
C GLY A 88 3.19 16.36 -2.40
N PHE A 89 3.96 15.42 -1.90
CA PHE A 89 3.55 14.51 -0.83
C PHE A 89 4.68 14.22 0.15
N THR A 90 4.30 13.75 1.32
CA THR A 90 5.20 13.18 2.32
C THR A 90 4.65 11.85 2.79
N ILE A 91 5.52 10.85 2.88
CA ILE A 91 5.26 9.57 3.54
C ILE A 91 6.03 9.58 4.85
N SER A 92 5.37 9.23 5.94
CA SER A 92 6.00 9.12 7.27
C SER A 92 5.55 7.81 7.93
N THR A 93 6.51 6.94 8.28
CA THR A 93 6.22 5.67 8.93
C THR A 93 6.73 5.68 10.37
N ARG A 94 5.86 5.37 11.32
CA ARG A 94 6.16 5.24 12.76
C ARG A 94 5.55 3.95 13.30
N GLY A 95 6.38 2.98 13.61
CA GLY A 95 5.90 1.65 14.02
C GLY A 95 5.02 1.02 12.92
N ASN A 96 3.80 0.65 13.25
CA ASN A 96 2.85 0.03 12.33
C ASN A 96 1.98 1.04 11.56
N MET A 97 2.19 2.34 11.77
CA MET A 97 1.42 3.40 11.11
C MET A 97 2.25 4.10 10.05
N THR A 98 1.76 4.10 8.83
CA THR A 98 2.29 4.87 7.70
C THR A 98 1.28 5.96 7.33
N THR A 99 1.70 7.21 7.32
CA THR A 99 0.86 8.34 6.91
C THR A 99 1.35 8.88 5.57
N VAL A 100 0.44 9.00 4.63
CA VAL A 100 0.64 9.66 3.33
C VAL A 100 -0.07 11.00 3.40
N THR A 101 0.68 12.09 3.42
CA THR A 101 0.15 13.45 3.43
C THR A 101 0.42 14.10 2.08
N GLY A 102 -0.62 14.44 1.33
CA GLY A 102 -0.52 15.21 0.08
C GLY A 102 -0.87 16.67 0.30
N ASN A 103 -0.19 17.60 -0.38
CA ASN A 103 -0.57 19.01 -0.38
C ASN A 103 -1.95 19.23 -1.04
N ASP A 104 -2.28 18.37 -1.97
CA ASP A 104 -3.58 18.28 -2.64
C ASP A 104 -3.94 16.81 -2.95
N GLY A 105 -5.12 16.56 -3.54
CA GLY A 105 -5.53 15.21 -3.88
C GLY A 105 -4.61 14.50 -4.89
N SER A 106 -3.88 15.25 -5.73
CA SER A 106 -2.87 14.66 -6.64
C SER A 106 -1.63 14.22 -5.87
N GLY A 107 -1.19 15.00 -4.87
CA GLY A 107 -0.10 14.61 -3.99
C GLY A 107 -0.41 13.30 -3.24
N VAL A 108 -1.66 13.12 -2.76
CA VAL A 108 -2.06 11.85 -2.15
C VAL A 108 -1.98 10.69 -3.15
N ILE A 109 -2.40 10.89 -4.42
CA ILE A 109 -2.28 9.87 -5.47
C ILE A 109 -0.81 9.48 -5.68
N TYR A 110 0.10 10.46 -5.76
CA TYR A 110 1.52 10.18 -5.96
C TYR A 110 2.15 9.47 -4.77
N GLY A 111 1.82 9.88 -3.53
CA GLY A 111 2.27 9.18 -2.34
C GLY A 111 1.76 7.75 -2.25
N CYS A 112 0.49 7.50 -2.59
CA CYS A 112 -0.06 6.14 -2.67
C CYS A 112 0.62 5.34 -3.79
N ARG A 113 0.95 5.96 -4.92
CA ARG A 113 1.68 5.30 -6.02
C ARG A 113 3.05 4.80 -5.57
N GLU A 114 3.76 5.59 -4.78
CA GLU A 114 5.04 5.19 -4.20
C GLU A 114 4.91 3.95 -3.30
N LEU A 115 3.87 3.90 -2.46
CA LEU A 115 3.58 2.71 -1.65
C LEU A 115 3.21 1.50 -2.53
N ILE A 116 2.42 1.70 -3.58
CA ILE A 116 2.03 0.64 -4.53
C ILE A 116 3.26 0.06 -5.23
N ASP A 117 4.16 0.91 -5.71
CA ASP A 117 5.39 0.49 -6.39
C ASP A 117 6.31 -0.25 -5.41
N HIS A 118 6.42 0.21 -4.16
CA HIS A 118 7.16 -0.50 -3.10
C HIS A 118 6.58 -1.90 -2.84
N VAL A 119 5.27 -2.00 -2.60
CA VAL A 119 4.59 -3.30 -2.37
C VAL A 119 4.72 -4.20 -3.60
N GLY A 120 4.62 -3.64 -4.80
CA GLY A 120 4.79 -4.36 -6.06
C GLY A 120 6.19 -4.97 -6.19
N GLN A 121 7.21 -4.23 -5.80
CA GLN A 121 8.62 -4.62 -5.93
C GLN A 121 9.09 -5.55 -4.81
N TYR A 122 8.82 -5.21 -3.55
CA TYR A 122 9.38 -5.89 -2.39
C TYR A 122 8.44 -6.92 -1.73
N LYS A 123 7.14 -6.83 -2.03
CA LYS A 123 6.10 -7.70 -1.44
C LYS A 123 6.04 -7.63 0.09
N ASP A 124 6.49 -6.51 0.67
CA ASP A 124 6.48 -6.24 2.11
C ASP A 124 5.86 -4.86 2.40
N LEU A 125 5.69 -4.54 3.71
CA LEU A 125 5.14 -3.28 4.21
C LEU A 125 6.20 -2.44 4.94
N LYS A 126 7.48 -2.64 4.63
CA LYS A 126 8.59 -1.89 5.23
C LYS A 126 8.81 -0.58 4.50
N PHE A 127 7.87 0.32 4.63
CA PHE A 127 7.93 1.62 4.00
C PHE A 127 9.03 2.51 4.61
N PRO A 128 9.55 3.49 3.86
CA PRO A 128 10.57 4.41 4.38
C PRO A 128 10.07 5.18 5.60
N ALA A 129 10.95 5.43 6.57
CA ALA A 129 10.61 6.18 7.78
C ALA A 129 10.14 7.60 7.45
N GLN A 130 10.75 8.22 6.44
CA GLN A 130 10.33 9.50 5.88
C GLN A 130 10.75 9.61 4.42
N LEU A 131 9.81 10.01 3.57
CA LEU A 131 10.03 10.34 2.16
C LEU A 131 9.22 11.58 1.84
N THR A 132 9.83 12.57 1.22
CA THR A 132 9.14 13.76 0.71
C THR A 132 9.52 13.94 -0.75
N ASP A 133 8.53 14.08 -1.61
CA ASP A 133 8.75 14.31 -3.03
C ASP A 133 7.67 15.24 -3.61
N ALA A 134 8.02 15.90 -4.69
CA ALA A 134 7.13 16.77 -5.44
C ALA A 134 7.56 16.84 -6.91
N PRO A 135 6.60 16.98 -7.84
CA PRO A 135 6.94 17.13 -9.25
C PRO A 135 7.85 18.33 -9.51
N GLU A 136 8.90 18.13 -10.25
CA GLU A 136 9.78 19.22 -10.70
C GLU A 136 9.14 20.06 -11.81
N MET A 137 8.33 19.42 -12.68
CA MET A 137 7.69 20.09 -13.83
C MET A 137 6.25 20.46 -13.53
N VAL A 138 5.90 21.72 -13.77
CA VAL A 138 4.53 22.26 -13.59
C VAL A 138 3.59 21.76 -14.70
N LEU A 139 4.09 21.54 -15.91
CA LEU A 139 3.33 21.03 -17.05
C LEU A 139 3.79 19.62 -17.38
N ARG A 140 2.87 18.67 -17.27
CA ARG A 140 3.06 17.28 -17.67
C ARG A 140 1.94 16.87 -18.60
N GLY A 141 2.28 16.43 -19.79
CA GLY A 141 1.34 15.93 -20.77
C GLY A 141 2.06 15.15 -21.86
N GLY A 142 1.40 14.12 -22.39
CA GLY A 142 1.81 13.43 -23.61
C GLY A 142 1.19 14.13 -24.81
N CYS A 143 2.00 14.56 -25.78
CA CYS A 143 1.50 14.97 -27.08
C CYS A 143 1.39 13.72 -27.97
N VAL A 144 0.16 13.24 -28.20
CA VAL A 144 -0.09 12.21 -29.20
C VAL A 144 -0.27 12.93 -30.54
N GLY A 145 0.82 13.07 -31.30
CA GLY A 145 0.75 13.56 -32.66
C GLY A 145 0.09 12.53 -33.58
N CYS A 146 -1.16 12.78 -34.00
CA CYS A 146 -1.79 12.02 -35.05
C CYS A 146 -1.24 12.54 -36.37
N LEU A 147 -0.26 11.85 -36.95
CA LEU A 147 0.16 12.08 -38.34
C LEU A 147 -0.92 11.50 -39.24
N LEU A 148 -1.89 12.34 -39.62
CA LEU A 148 -2.76 12.04 -40.77
C LEU A 148 -1.91 12.22 -42.05
N TYR A 149 -1.42 11.10 -42.57
CA TYR A 149 -0.95 11.07 -43.93
C TYR A 149 -2.17 11.14 -44.88
N THR A 150 -2.44 12.30 -45.43
CA THR A 150 -3.29 12.42 -46.60
C THR A 150 -2.40 12.15 -47.84
N SER A 151 -2.60 10.99 -48.42
CA SER A 151 -2.14 10.67 -49.78
C SER A 151 -3.06 11.30 -50.83
#